data_a79ed583ee8304c3d64a5b1d9806ce8e
#
_entry.id   a79ed583ee8304c3d64a5b1d9806ce8e
#
_cell.length_a   1.000
_cell.length_b   1.000
_cell.length_c   1.000
_cell.angle_alpha   90.00
_cell.angle_beta   90.00
_cell.angle_gamma   90.00
#
_symmetry.space_group_name_H-M   'P 1'
#
loop_
_entity.id
_entity.type
_entity.pdbx_description
1 polymer ?
#
loop_
_entity_poly.entity_id
_entity_poly.type
_entity_poly.pdbx_seq_one_letter_code
_entity_poly.pdbx_strand_id
1 'polypeptide(L)'
;SWILNNWKGVKEFRPWGWYRVIDDSDDHKIKEIQVNPNSRLSLQSHEKRSETWTVIKGEAVVVINEKETTLKINQSIFIPVGSKHRLENKTEQMLNIIEIQTGSYFGEDDITRYEDDFNRV
;
A
#
# COMPACT_ATOMS: atom_id res chain seq x y z
N SER A 1 10.30 -4.05 23.63
CA SER A 1 11.54 -3.38 23.96
C SER A 1 11.69 -2.07 23.21
N TRP A 2 12.59 -1.24 23.65
CA TRP A 2 12.89 0.03 22.98
C TRP A 2 13.29 -0.17 21.52
N ILE A 3 14.15 -1.14 21.25
CA ILE A 3 14.61 -1.45 19.89
C ILE A 3 13.44 -1.90 19.01
N LEU A 4 12.59 -2.81 19.49
CA LEU A 4 11.47 -3.34 18.71
C LEU A 4 10.41 -2.28 18.41
N ASN A 5 10.26 -1.27 19.27
CA ASN A 5 9.26 -0.23 19.07
C ASN A 5 9.77 0.95 18.26
N ASN A 6 11.08 1.12 18.12
CA ASN A 6 11.67 2.27 17.44
C ASN A 6 11.50 2.29 15.92
N TRP A 7 11.19 1.15 15.31
CA TRP A 7 10.95 1.11 13.86
C TRP A 7 9.55 1.61 13.47
N LYS A 8 8.61 1.67 14.42
CA LYS A 8 7.27 2.21 14.17
C LYS A 8 7.36 3.69 13.81
N GLY A 9 6.69 4.07 12.72
CA GLY A 9 6.71 5.43 12.22
C GLY A 9 7.95 5.80 11.41
N VAL A 10 8.96 4.94 11.35
CA VAL A 10 10.16 5.17 10.54
C VAL A 10 9.81 5.00 9.06
N LYS A 11 10.12 6.00 8.25
CA LYS A 11 9.84 5.95 6.82
C LYS A 11 10.82 5.02 6.11
N GLU A 12 10.25 4.09 5.34
CA GLU A 12 10.97 3.20 4.44
C GLU A 12 10.86 3.75 3.03
N PHE A 13 11.96 4.29 2.51
CA PHE A 13 11.96 4.93 1.18
C PHE A 13 12.03 3.89 0.07
N ARG A 14 11.24 4.13 -0.98
CA ARG A 14 11.13 3.31 -2.18
C ARG A 14 11.15 4.23 -3.41
N PRO A 15 11.42 3.69 -4.62
CA PRO A 15 11.47 4.54 -5.82
C PRO A 15 10.21 5.35 -6.08
N TRP A 16 9.04 4.86 -5.64
CA TRP A 16 7.74 5.50 -5.86
C TRP A 16 7.31 6.43 -4.73
N GLY A 17 8.03 6.47 -3.60
CA GLY A 17 7.66 7.27 -2.43
C GLY A 17 8.19 6.64 -1.15
N TRP A 18 7.34 6.50 -0.13
CA TRP A 18 7.72 5.85 1.11
C TRP A 18 6.49 5.23 1.80
N TYR A 19 6.75 4.34 2.73
CA TYR A 19 5.75 3.90 3.69
C TYR A 19 6.31 3.89 5.10
N ARG A 20 5.43 3.92 6.08
CA ARG A 20 5.79 3.71 7.49
C ARG A 20 4.75 2.83 8.15
N VAL A 21 5.21 1.98 9.06
CA VAL A 21 4.33 1.12 9.85
C VAL A 21 3.83 1.92 11.04
N ILE A 22 2.52 2.02 11.19
CA ILE A 22 1.89 2.73 12.32
C ILE A 22 1.63 1.75 13.45
N ASP A 23 1.13 0.56 13.14
CA ASP A 23 0.89 -0.49 14.11
C ASP A 23 1.10 -1.86 13.48
N ASP A 24 1.60 -2.81 14.28
CA ASP A 24 1.81 -4.20 13.86
C ASP A 24 1.39 -5.10 15.00
N SER A 25 0.17 -5.62 14.91
CA SER A 25 -0.46 -6.47 15.91
C SER A 25 -0.65 -7.88 15.36
N ASP A 26 -1.17 -8.80 16.18
CA ASP A 26 -1.33 -10.21 15.77
C ASP A 26 -2.38 -10.37 14.66
N ASP A 27 -3.42 -9.54 14.65
CA ASP A 27 -4.56 -9.68 13.76
C ASP A 27 -4.66 -8.58 12.70
N HIS A 28 -3.80 -7.55 12.76
CA HIS A 28 -3.78 -6.48 11.75
C HIS A 28 -2.44 -5.76 11.73
N LYS A 29 -2.18 -5.09 10.60
CA LYS A 29 -1.05 -4.18 10.42
C LYS A 29 -1.54 -2.92 9.73
N ILE A 30 -1.08 -1.77 10.21
CA ILE A 30 -1.49 -0.47 9.68
C ILE A 30 -0.27 0.26 9.14
N LYS A 31 -0.37 0.77 7.91
CA LYS A 31 0.67 1.55 7.27
C LYS A 31 0.13 2.88 6.77
N GLU A 32 0.98 3.90 6.75
CA GLU A 32 0.79 5.06 5.89
C GLU A 32 1.70 4.91 4.68
N ILE A 33 1.17 5.20 3.49
CA ILE A 33 1.91 5.13 2.23
C ILE A 33 1.80 6.48 1.55
N GLN A 34 2.95 7.06 1.16
CA GLN A 34 2.98 8.26 0.34
C GLN A 34 3.52 7.90 -1.04
N VAL A 35 2.80 8.32 -2.08
CA VAL A 35 3.18 8.09 -3.48
C VAL A 35 3.50 9.43 -4.13
N ASN A 36 4.69 9.51 -4.72
CA ASN A 36 5.14 10.69 -5.45
C ASN A 36 4.22 11.01 -6.62
N PRO A 37 4.18 12.27 -7.08
CA PRO A 37 3.47 12.62 -8.32
C PRO A 37 3.86 11.71 -9.47
N ASN A 38 2.87 11.32 -10.29
CA ASN A 38 3.08 10.53 -11.51
C ASN A 38 3.87 9.24 -11.29
N SER A 39 3.67 8.62 -10.14
CA SER A 39 4.34 7.38 -9.76
C SER A 39 3.34 6.32 -9.34
N ARG A 40 3.76 5.07 -9.40
CA ARG A 40 2.91 3.94 -9.02
C ARG A 40 3.73 2.82 -8.40
N LEU A 41 3.08 2.02 -7.56
CA LEU A 41 3.65 0.80 -7.01
C LEU A 41 3.58 -0.31 -8.07
N SER A 42 4.20 -1.45 -7.77
CA SER A 42 4.11 -2.63 -8.63
C SER A 42 2.66 -3.15 -8.71
N LEU A 43 2.35 -3.83 -9.80
CA LEU A 43 1.18 -4.70 -9.86
C LEU A 43 1.51 -5.95 -9.07
N GLN A 44 0.76 -6.23 -8.02
CA GLN A 44 1.13 -7.24 -7.02
C GLN A 44 -0.08 -7.97 -6.45
N SER A 45 0.17 -9.10 -5.79
CA SER A 45 -0.83 -9.82 -5.02
C SER A 45 -0.23 -10.34 -3.72
N HIS A 46 -1.09 -10.62 -2.74
CA HIS A 46 -0.73 -11.22 -1.46
C HIS A 46 -1.64 -12.41 -1.19
N GLU A 47 -1.07 -13.49 -0.66
CA GLU A 47 -1.82 -14.73 -0.45
C GLU A 47 -2.39 -14.88 0.96
N LYS A 48 -1.86 -14.14 1.93
CA LYS A 48 -2.19 -14.34 3.35
C LYS A 48 -2.85 -13.15 4.01
N ARG A 49 -3.10 -12.06 3.25
CA ARG A 49 -3.74 -10.86 3.78
C ARG A 49 -4.64 -10.20 2.75
N SER A 50 -5.68 -9.55 3.24
CA SER A 50 -6.45 -8.56 2.50
C SER A 50 -6.04 -7.17 2.96
N GLU A 51 -6.46 -6.13 2.24
CA GLU A 51 -6.11 -4.75 2.56
C GLU A 51 -7.32 -3.84 2.39
N THR A 52 -7.39 -2.80 3.21
CA THR A 52 -8.32 -1.70 3.02
C THR A 52 -7.49 -0.43 2.89
N TRP A 53 -7.71 0.34 1.84
CA TRP A 53 -7.02 1.59 1.58
C TRP A 53 -7.97 2.77 1.70
N THR A 54 -7.58 3.78 2.46
CA THR A 54 -8.32 5.04 2.61
C THR A 54 -7.42 6.20 2.20
N VAL A 55 -7.89 7.05 1.30
CA VAL A 55 -7.14 8.23 0.86
C VAL A 55 -7.28 9.32 1.92
N ILE A 56 -6.15 9.84 2.39
CA ILE A 56 -6.10 10.95 3.36
C ILE A 56 -5.57 12.24 2.76
N LYS A 57 -4.89 12.17 1.60
CA LYS A 57 -4.37 13.34 0.87
C LYS A 57 -4.20 12.99 -0.59
N GLY A 58 -4.66 13.87 -1.47
CA GLY A 58 -4.53 13.68 -2.91
C GLY A 58 -5.62 12.81 -3.50
N GLU A 59 -5.32 12.16 -4.61
CA GLU A 59 -6.26 11.33 -5.37
C GLU A 59 -5.55 10.06 -5.83
N ALA A 60 -6.16 8.91 -5.60
CA ALA A 60 -5.59 7.61 -5.93
C ALA A 60 -6.32 6.97 -7.10
N VAL A 61 -5.57 6.32 -7.96
CA VAL A 61 -6.12 5.35 -8.92
C VAL A 61 -5.74 3.96 -8.40
N VAL A 62 -6.74 3.11 -8.23
CA VAL A 62 -6.57 1.75 -7.75
C VAL A 62 -7.01 0.78 -8.83
N VAL A 63 -6.13 -0.15 -9.18
CA VAL A 63 -6.45 -1.24 -10.12
C VAL A 63 -6.60 -2.51 -9.31
N ILE A 64 -7.73 -3.20 -9.46
CA ILE A 64 -7.97 -4.51 -8.86
C ILE A 64 -8.50 -5.42 -9.95
N ASN A 65 -7.76 -6.50 -10.26
CA ASN A 65 -8.13 -7.46 -11.29
C ASN A 65 -8.57 -6.76 -12.59
N GLU A 66 -7.75 -5.82 -13.06
CA GLU A 66 -7.97 -5.04 -14.30
C GLU A 66 -9.02 -3.94 -14.20
N LYS A 67 -9.78 -3.86 -13.10
CA LYS A 67 -10.76 -2.77 -12.91
C LYS A 67 -10.09 -1.57 -12.26
N GLU A 68 -10.20 -0.41 -12.90
CA GLU A 68 -9.65 0.84 -12.42
C GLU A 68 -10.72 1.64 -11.67
N THR A 69 -10.37 2.14 -10.48
CA THR A 69 -11.24 2.97 -9.65
C THR A 69 -10.46 4.18 -9.17
N THR A 70 -11.05 5.36 -9.24
CA THR A 70 -10.46 6.59 -8.70
C THR A 70 -11.05 6.88 -7.33
N LEU A 71 -10.17 7.12 -6.35
CA LEU A 71 -10.55 7.44 -4.98
C LEU A 71 -10.10 8.86 -4.63
N LYS A 72 -10.99 9.63 -4.05
CA LYS A 72 -10.72 10.96 -3.50
C LYS A 72 -10.58 10.89 -1.97
N ILE A 73 -10.21 12.00 -1.35
CA ILE A 73 -10.06 12.09 0.11
C ILE A 73 -11.27 11.50 0.82
N ASN A 74 -11.02 10.69 1.85
CA ASN A 74 -12.00 9.99 2.68
C ASN A 74 -12.70 8.80 2.01
N GLN A 75 -12.36 8.49 0.77
CA GLN A 75 -12.88 7.28 0.11
C GLN A 75 -11.97 6.09 0.39
N SER A 76 -12.57 4.92 0.49
CA SER A 76 -11.89 3.66 0.80
C SER A 76 -12.23 2.58 -0.23
N ILE A 77 -11.33 1.61 -0.34
CA ILE A 77 -11.55 0.42 -1.17
C ILE A 77 -11.00 -0.81 -0.45
N PHE A 78 -11.70 -1.93 -0.59
CA PHE A 78 -11.26 -3.22 -0.08
C PHE A 78 -10.56 -4.02 -1.17
N ILE A 79 -9.41 -4.59 -0.84
CA ILE A 79 -8.59 -5.41 -1.75
C ILE A 79 -8.61 -6.83 -1.21
N PRO A 80 -9.32 -7.76 -1.88
CA PRO A 80 -9.40 -9.14 -1.42
C PRO A 80 -8.06 -9.88 -1.49
N VAL A 81 -7.89 -10.87 -0.64
CA VAL A 81 -6.76 -11.80 -0.70
C VAL A 81 -6.64 -12.37 -2.10
N GLY A 82 -5.42 -12.42 -2.64
CA GLY A 82 -5.12 -13.05 -3.92
C GLY A 82 -5.41 -12.19 -5.15
N SER A 83 -6.08 -11.05 -5.00
CA SER A 83 -6.35 -10.18 -6.15
C SER A 83 -5.09 -9.46 -6.60
N LYS A 84 -4.93 -9.31 -7.92
CA LYS A 84 -3.87 -8.48 -8.50
C LYS A 84 -4.29 -7.02 -8.36
N HIS A 85 -3.44 -6.22 -7.73
CA HIS A 85 -3.78 -4.83 -7.46
C HIS A 85 -2.56 -3.91 -7.59
N ARG A 86 -2.85 -2.63 -7.82
CA ARG A 86 -1.84 -1.59 -7.96
C ARG A 86 -2.39 -0.27 -7.46
N LEU A 87 -1.55 0.47 -6.73
CA LEU A 87 -1.82 1.85 -6.32
C LEU A 87 -1.05 2.79 -7.24
N GLU A 88 -1.75 3.78 -7.77
CA GLU A 88 -1.16 4.74 -8.71
C GLU A 88 -1.56 6.17 -8.36
N ASN A 89 -0.59 7.09 -8.45
CA ASN A 89 -0.80 8.53 -8.38
C ASN A 89 -0.58 9.11 -9.77
N LYS A 90 -1.67 9.47 -10.46
CA LYS A 90 -1.64 10.07 -11.80
C LYS A 90 -1.62 11.60 -11.77
N THR A 91 -1.46 12.20 -10.58
CA THR A 91 -1.53 13.65 -10.41
C THR A 91 -0.16 14.26 -10.16
N GLU A 92 -0.12 15.60 -10.16
CA GLU A 92 1.07 16.38 -9.82
C GLU A 92 1.21 16.63 -8.31
N GLN A 93 0.26 16.14 -7.51
CA GLN A 93 0.26 16.30 -6.05
C GLN A 93 0.72 15.01 -5.37
N MET A 94 1.19 15.10 -4.13
CA MET A 94 1.46 13.91 -3.32
C MET A 94 0.17 13.19 -2.98
N LEU A 95 0.23 11.88 -2.95
CA LEU A 95 -0.86 11.00 -2.52
C LEU A 95 -0.47 10.33 -1.21
N ASN A 96 -1.32 10.42 -0.20
CA ASN A 96 -1.15 9.64 1.03
C ASN A 96 -2.39 8.80 1.28
N ILE A 97 -2.17 7.52 1.59
CA ILE A 97 -3.22 6.59 2.00
C ILE A 97 -2.88 5.96 3.34
N ILE A 98 -3.92 5.52 4.05
CA ILE A 98 -3.79 4.59 5.18
C ILE A 98 -4.19 3.21 4.68
N GLU A 99 -3.33 2.24 4.93
CA GLU A 99 -3.54 0.85 4.56
C GLU A 99 -3.73 0.02 5.83
N ILE A 100 -4.83 -0.72 5.89
CA ILE A 100 -5.10 -1.67 6.96
C ILE A 100 -5.01 -3.07 6.36
N GLN A 101 -4.10 -3.88 6.89
CA GLN A 101 -3.93 -5.28 6.49
C GLN A 101 -4.61 -6.18 7.52
N THR A 102 -5.38 -7.15 7.07
CA THR A 102 -5.97 -8.20 7.91
C THR A 102 -5.73 -9.56 7.29
N GLY A 103 -5.49 -10.56 8.12
CA GLY A 103 -5.18 -11.90 7.62
C GLY A 103 -4.33 -12.70 8.59
N SER A 104 -3.63 -13.70 8.08
CA SER A 104 -2.86 -14.64 8.89
C SER A 104 -1.37 -14.31 8.96
N TYR A 105 -0.87 -13.43 8.09
CA TYR A 105 0.55 -13.10 8.02
C TYR A 105 0.76 -11.75 7.34
N PHE A 106 1.62 -10.90 7.91
CA PHE A 106 1.84 -9.52 7.44
C PHE A 106 3.29 -9.25 7.03
N GLY A 107 4.11 -10.28 6.82
CA GLY A 107 5.48 -10.10 6.36
C GLY A 107 5.56 -9.52 4.94
N GLU A 108 6.55 -8.70 4.70
CA GLU A 108 6.76 -8.05 3.39
C GLU A 108 7.15 -9.05 2.30
N ASP A 109 7.51 -10.27 2.65
CA ASP A 109 7.81 -11.36 1.70
C ASP A 109 6.56 -12.05 1.15
N ASP A 110 5.36 -11.79 1.69
CA ASP A 110 4.10 -12.25 1.11
C ASP A 110 3.69 -11.32 -0.04
N ILE A 111 4.43 -11.39 -1.13
CA ILE A 111 4.19 -10.57 -2.31
C ILE A 111 4.62 -11.31 -3.57
N THR A 112 3.78 -11.25 -4.60
CA THR A 112 4.14 -11.58 -5.97
C THR A 112 4.01 -10.31 -6.80
N ARG A 113 5.09 -9.91 -7.47
CA ARG A 113 5.08 -8.76 -8.37
C ARG A 113 4.95 -9.26 -9.81
N TYR A 114 4.01 -8.66 -10.55
CA TYR A 114 3.74 -9.00 -11.96
C TYR A 114 4.32 -7.96 -12.91
N GLU A 115 4.24 -6.67 -12.53
CA GLU A 115 4.79 -5.54 -13.26
C GLU A 115 5.35 -4.54 -12.28
N ASP A 116 6.53 -3.98 -12.59
CA ASP A 116 7.15 -2.98 -11.75
C ASP A 116 7.98 -2.03 -12.61
N ASP A 117 7.65 -0.73 -12.57
CA ASP A 117 8.36 0.32 -13.32
C ASP A 117 9.84 0.42 -12.92
N PHE A 118 10.21 -0.15 -11.78
CA PHE A 118 11.56 -0.08 -11.21
C PHE A 118 12.31 -1.42 -11.29
N ASN A 119 11.82 -2.36 -12.10
CA ASN A 119 12.48 -3.64 -12.39
C ASN A 119 12.73 -4.54 -11.17
N ARG A 120 11.80 -4.57 -10.21
CA ARG A 120 11.89 -5.44 -9.03
C ARG A 120 11.15 -6.78 -9.20
N VAL A 121 10.68 -7.05 -10.40
CA VAL A 121 9.99 -8.29 -10.73
C VAL A 121 10.99 -9.43 -10.82
#